data_2c516b55f0364191d3e1994e73e29da1
#
_entry.id   2c516b55f0364191d3e1994e73e29da1
#
_cell.length_a   1.000
_cell.length_b   1.000
_cell.length_c   1.000
_cell.angle_alpha   90.00
_cell.angle_beta   90.00
_cell.angle_gamma   90.00
#
_symmetry.space_group_name_H-M   'P 1'
#
loop_
_entity.id
_entity.type
_entity.pdbx_description
1 polymer ?
#
loop_
_entity_poly.entity_id
_entity_poly.type
_entity_poly.pdbx_seq_one_letter_code
_entity_poly.pdbx_strand_id
1 'polypeptide(L)'
;FKNGLGPFNGGMHKLWVGQSLYASAVVTLIVRARLAGLDEALEEAAGDLGAPPARAFRQITLPLISSALIAGALLSFTLCLDNAVISTLVSEAGSTTFPVALLGATKSTIKPFWGVGAVMLFMITMGALAFVAVVLRRSGESSSDIAATLAGG
;
A
#
# COMPACT_ATOMS: atom_id res chain seq x y z
N PHE A 1 7.29 -29.24 17.98
CA PHE A 1 7.11 -28.43 16.75
C PHE A 1 7.89 -27.10 16.77
N LYS A 2 9.07 -27.05 17.41
CA LYS A 2 9.91 -25.83 17.53
C LYS A 2 10.91 -25.62 16.39
N ASN A 3 11.03 -26.52 15.43
CA ASN A 3 12.07 -26.51 14.39
C ASN A 3 11.50 -26.74 12.98
N GLY A 4 10.46 -26.01 12.61
CA GLY A 4 9.85 -26.09 11.30
C GLY A 4 10.31 -24.98 10.37
N LEU A 5 10.94 -25.35 9.27
CA LEU A 5 11.11 -24.57 8.05
C LEU A 5 12.07 -23.35 8.07
N GLY A 6 13.35 -23.58 8.43
CA GLY A 6 14.47 -22.74 8.02
C GLY A 6 14.28 -21.22 8.22
N PRO A 7 14.66 -20.39 7.26
CA PRO A 7 14.63 -18.92 7.38
C PRO A 7 13.23 -18.30 7.55
N PHE A 8 12.16 -19.07 7.30
CA PHE A 8 10.77 -18.63 7.47
C PHE A 8 10.20 -18.84 8.89
N ASN A 9 11.01 -19.27 9.83
CA ASN A 9 10.57 -19.64 11.19
C ASN A 9 10.44 -18.46 12.16
N GLY A 10 10.68 -17.23 11.72
CA GLY A 10 10.47 -16.02 12.52
C GLY A 10 9.09 -15.42 12.26
N GLY A 11 8.31 -15.14 13.31
CA GLY A 11 7.01 -14.47 13.19
C GLY A 11 7.05 -13.18 12.36
N MET A 12 8.18 -12.48 12.36
CA MET A 12 8.44 -11.30 11.54
C MET A 12 8.37 -11.60 10.03
N HIS A 13 8.95 -12.70 9.57
CA HIS A 13 8.93 -13.08 8.14
C HIS A 13 7.51 -13.46 7.68
N LYS A 14 6.74 -14.12 8.51
CA LYS A 14 5.34 -14.45 8.22
C LYS A 14 4.50 -13.19 8.10
N LEU A 15 4.73 -12.20 8.97
CA LEU A 15 4.10 -10.89 8.88
C LEU A 15 4.45 -10.18 7.57
N TRP A 16 5.71 -10.17 7.17
CA TRP A 16 6.12 -9.54 5.91
C TRP A 16 5.47 -10.21 4.70
N VAL A 17 5.45 -11.53 4.67
CA VAL A 17 4.81 -12.27 3.57
C VAL A 17 3.30 -11.99 3.54
N GLY A 18 2.60 -12.08 4.67
CA GLY A 18 1.18 -11.81 4.74
C GLY A 18 0.81 -10.39 4.32
N GLN A 19 1.54 -9.40 4.83
CA GLN A 19 1.34 -7.99 4.48
C GLN A 19 1.68 -7.71 3.01
N SER A 20 2.75 -8.34 2.47
CA SER A 20 3.14 -8.17 1.07
C SER A 20 2.11 -8.72 0.11
N LEU A 21 1.52 -9.89 0.41
CA LEU A 21 0.44 -10.48 -0.39
C LEU A 21 -0.78 -9.57 -0.42
N TYR A 22 -1.17 -9.03 0.73
CA TYR A 22 -2.29 -8.10 0.82
C TYR A 22 -2.01 -6.79 0.06
N ALA A 23 -0.84 -6.19 0.29
CA ALA A 23 -0.43 -4.97 -0.38
C ALA A 23 -0.37 -5.14 -1.90
N SER A 24 0.19 -6.26 -2.39
CA SER A 24 0.28 -6.54 -3.83
C SER A 24 -1.09 -6.67 -4.49
N ALA A 25 -2.06 -7.27 -3.81
CA ALA A 25 -3.43 -7.37 -4.32
C ALA A 25 -4.07 -5.98 -4.48
N VAL A 26 -3.95 -5.12 -3.47
CA VAL A 26 -4.50 -3.75 -3.51
C VAL A 26 -3.84 -2.92 -4.62
N VAL A 27 -2.51 -2.91 -4.69
CA VAL A 27 -1.78 -2.17 -5.73
C VAL A 27 -2.14 -2.67 -7.13
N THR A 28 -2.25 -3.99 -7.29
CA THR A 28 -2.62 -4.59 -8.59
C THR A 28 -3.98 -4.13 -9.06
N LEU A 29 -4.98 -4.06 -8.16
CA LEU A 29 -6.32 -3.59 -8.52
C LEU A 29 -6.30 -2.12 -8.97
N ILE A 30 -5.60 -1.26 -8.24
CA ILE A 30 -5.50 0.18 -8.56
C ILE A 30 -4.79 0.38 -9.91
N VAL A 31 -3.67 -0.31 -10.12
CA VAL A 31 -2.91 -0.19 -11.37
C VAL A 31 -3.70 -0.75 -12.55
N ARG A 32 -4.39 -1.89 -12.38
CA ARG A 32 -5.27 -2.43 -13.43
C ARG A 32 -6.41 -1.49 -13.80
N ALA A 33 -7.04 -0.88 -12.81
CA ALA A 33 -8.11 0.10 -13.07
C ALA A 33 -7.57 1.30 -13.88
N ARG A 34 -6.38 1.78 -13.56
CA ARG A 34 -5.75 2.88 -14.31
C ARG A 34 -5.34 2.47 -15.71
N LEU A 35 -4.77 1.27 -15.89
CA LEU A 35 -4.40 0.74 -17.20
C LEU A 35 -5.62 0.56 -18.12
N ALA A 36 -6.73 0.08 -17.57
CA ALA A 36 -7.97 -0.10 -18.34
C ALA A 36 -8.56 1.23 -18.86
N GLY A 37 -8.18 2.36 -18.28
CA GLY A 37 -8.58 3.69 -18.74
C GLY A 37 -7.58 4.37 -19.68
N LEU A 38 -6.47 3.70 -20.05
CA LEU A 38 -5.52 4.24 -21.03
C LEU A 38 -5.96 3.92 -22.45
N ASP A 39 -5.66 4.85 -23.37
CA ASP A 39 -5.90 4.66 -24.79
C ASP A 39 -4.77 3.82 -25.39
N GLU A 40 -5.12 2.63 -25.90
CA GLU A 40 -4.19 1.71 -26.55
C GLU A 40 -3.56 2.32 -27.82
N ALA A 41 -4.22 3.29 -28.45
CA ALA A 41 -3.70 4.01 -29.61
C ALA A 41 -2.36 4.71 -29.34
N LEU A 42 -2.07 5.06 -28.09
CA LEU A 42 -0.79 5.67 -27.73
C LEU A 42 0.39 4.70 -27.89
N GLU A 43 0.20 3.43 -27.54
CA GLU A 43 1.24 2.41 -27.70
C GLU A 43 1.36 1.97 -29.18
N GLU A 44 0.23 1.89 -29.91
CA GLU A 44 0.20 1.60 -31.33
C GLU A 44 0.93 2.69 -32.14
N ALA A 45 0.63 3.97 -31.88
CA ALA A 45 1.32 5.09 -32.52
C ALA A 45 2.83 5.11 -32.26
N ALA A 46 3.27 4.73 -31.06
CA ALA A 46 4.69 4.59 -30.76
C ALA A 46 5.32 3.43 -31.54
N GLY A 47 4.60 2.33 -31.72
CA GLY A 47 5.01 1.19 -32.56
C GLY A 47 5.20 1.59 -34.00
N ASP A 48 4.26 2.33 -34.59
CA ASP A 48 4.31 2.85 -35.96
C ASP A 48 5.52 3.76 -36.19
N LEU A 49 5.93 4.50 -35.17
CA LEU A 49 7.17 5.32 -35.18
C LEU A 49 8.44 4.50 -34.95
N GLY A 50 8.34 3.17 -34.88
CA GLY A 50 9.48 2.27 -34.70
C GLY A 50 10.02 2.17 -33.28
N ALA A 51 9.27 2.59 -32.27
CA ALA A 51 9.69 2.44 -30.89
C ALA A 51 9.56 0.97 -30.43
N PRO A 52 10.61 0.37 -29.85
CA PRO A 52 10.48 -0.97 -29.29
C PRO A 52 9.53 -0.95 -28.07
N PRO A 53 8.79 -2.05 -27.79
CA PRO A 53 7.78 -2.09 -26.73
C PRO A 53 8.28 -1.63 -25.35
N ALA A 54 9.51 -1.98 -24.99
CA ALA A 54 10.11 -1.56 -23.72
C ALA A 54 10.33 -0.03 -23.62
N ARG A 55 10.54 0.63 -24.77
CA ARG A 55 10.67 2.09 -24.83
C ARG A 55 9.30 2.75 -24.75
N ALA A 56 8.30 2.27 -25.47
CA ALA A 56 6.92 2.74 -25.38
C ALA A 56 6.40 2.63 -23.96
N PHE A 57 6.57 1.50 -23.30
CA PHE A 57 6.20 1.31 -21.91
C PHE A 57 6.86 2.34 -20.96
N ARG A 58 8.18 2.54 -21.07
CA ARG A 58 8.90 3.45 -20.17
C ARG A 58 8.63 4.93 -20.42
N GLN A 59 8.37 5.31 -21.67
CA GLN A 59 8.22 6.73 -22.05
C GLN A 59 6.76 7.18 -22.10
N ILE A 60 5.82 6.27 -22.28
CA ILE A 60 4.39 6.57 -22.40
C ILE A 60 3.62 5.97 -21.23
N THR A 61 3.56 4.65 -21.14
CA THR A 61 2.71 3.95 -20.18
C THR A 61 3.13 4.21 -18.72
N LEU A 62 4.41 4.07 -18.40
CA LEU A 62 4.91 4.23 -17.04
C LEU A 62 4.68 5.64 -16.46
N PRO A 63 4.94 6.76 -17.17
CA PRO A 63 4.57 8.08 -16.68
C PRO A 63 3.07 8.26 -16.45
N LEU A 64 2.22 7.72 -17.33
CA LEU A 64 0.76 7.82 -17.24
C LEU A 64 0.18 7.06 -16.05
N ILE A 65 0.81 5.95 -15.63
CA ILE A 65 0.39 5.17 -14.46
C ILE A 65 1.14 5.53 -13.18
N SER A 66 2.12 6.44 -13.24
CA SER A 66 2.99 6.77 -12.10
C SER A 66 2.20 7.31 -10.91
N SER A 67 1.18 8.12 -11.15
CA SER A 67 0.30 8.63 -10.11
C SER A 67 -0.48 7.51 -9.42
N ALA A 68 -1.02 6.56 -10.18
CA ALA A 68 -1.71 5.39 -9.64
C ALA A 68 -0.76 4.47 -8.86
N LEU A 69 0.50 4.33 -9.29
CA LEU A 69 1.51 3.58 -8.54
C LEU A 69 1.81 4.23 -7.19
N ILE A 70 1.98 5.55 -7.17
CA ILE A 70 2.22 6.30 -5.92
C ILE A 70 1.00 6.19 -4.99
N ALA A 71 -0.20 6.42 -5.52
CA ALA A 71 -1.44 6.31 -4.75
C ALA A 71 -1.63 4.90 -4.19
N GLY A 72 -1.42 3.87 -5.03
CA GLY A 72 -1.52 2.46 -4.62
C GLY A 72 -0.50 2.08 -3.55
N ALA A 73 0.75 2.51 -3.68
CA ALA A 73 1.80 2.26 -2.70
C ALA A 73 1.46 2.87 -1.33
N LEU A 74 0.91 4.07 -1.33
CA LEU A 74 0.59 4.79 -0.11
C LEU A 74 -0.70 4.31 0.54
N LEU A 75 -1.71 3.96 -0.26
CA LEU A 75 -2.89 3.30 0.27
C LEU A 75 -2.52 1.96 0.90
N SER A 76 -1.69 1.15 0.23
CA SER A 76 -1.19 -0.10 0.79
C SER A 76 -0.39 0.10 2.08
N PHE A 77 0.46 1.12 2.12
CA PHE A 77 1.21 1.45 3.34
C PHE A 77 0.26 1.77 4.50
N THR A 78 -0.74 2.62 4.28
CA THR A 78 -1.74 2.99 5.28
C THR A 78 -2.53 1.78 5.77
N LEU A 79 -3.00 0.95 4.82
CA LEU A 79 -3.76 -0.27 5.13
C LEU A 79 -2.90 -1.31 5.88
N CYS A 80 -1.61 -1.43 5.57
CA CYS A 80 -0.70 -2.33 6.28
C CYS A 80 -0.42 -1.85 7.72
N LEU A 81 -0.37 -0.54 7.96
CA LEU A 81 -0.17 0.00 9.32
C LEU A 81 -1.33 -0.33 10.25
N ASP A 82 -2.57 -0.32 9.75
CA ASP A 82 -3.78 -0.56 10.55
C ASP A 82 -4.30 -2.00 10.44
N ASN A 83 -3.60 -2.88 9.74
CA ASN A 83 -4.07 -4.24 9.47
C ASN A 83 -3.94 -5.14 10.71
N ALA A 84 -4.91 -5.04 11.61
CA ALA A 84 -5.01 -5.90 12.78
C ALA A 84 -5.40 -7.34 12.40
N VAL A 85 -6.23 -7.53 11.36
CA VAL A 85 -6.79 -8.85 11.00
C VAL A 85 -5.69 -9.80 10.54
N ILE A 86 -4.95 -9.44 9.48
CA ILE A 86 -3.83 -10.26 8.99
C ILE A 86 -2.77 -10.42 10.07
N SER A 87 -2.45 -9.33 10.77
CA SER A 87 -1.47 -9.37 11.85
C SER A 87 -1.88 -10.33 12.97
N THR A 88 -3.16 -10.40 13.34
CA THR A 88 -3.65 -11.33 14.37
C THR A 88 -3.53 -12.78 13.91
N LEU A 89 -3.81 -13.05 12.63
CA LEU A 89 -3.76 -14.42 12.08
C LEU A 89 -2.33 -14.94 11.93
N VAL A 90 -1.37 -14.05 11.65
CA VAL A 90 -0.01 -14.41 11.27
C VAL A 90 1.01 -14.14 12.38
N SER A 91 0.69 -13.27 13.37
CA SER A 91 1.61 -12.95 14.46
C SER A 91 1.83 -14.12 15.41
N GLU A 92 3.07 -14.27 15.85
CA GLU A 92 3.48 -15.21 16.89
C GLU A 92 3.97 -14.45 18.13
N ALA A 93 4.21 -15.18 19.22
CA ALA A 93 4.78 -14.60 20.43
C ALA A 93 6.11 -13.90 20.13
N GLY A 94 6.18 -12.59 20.35
CA GLY A 94 7.36 -11.77 20.08
C GLY A 94 7.33 -11.00 18.74
N SER A 95 6.31 -11.20 17.89
CA SER A 95 6.15 -10.46 16.62
C SER A 95 4.80 -9.74 16.52
N THR A 96 4.24 -9.36 17.66
CA THR A 96 2.92 -8.69 17.74
C THR A 96 3.01 -7.27 17.22
N THR A 97 2.16 -6.91 16.27
CA THR A 97 2.05 -5.52 15.78
C THR A 97 1.31 -4.63 16.78
N PHE A 98 1.52 -3.31 16.68
CA PHE A 98 0.88 -2.36 17.61
C PHE A 98 -0.65 -2.46 17.64
N PRO A 99 -1.40 -2.54 16.51
CA PRO A 99 -2.85 -2.73 16.52
C PRO A 99 -3.30 -3.99 17.27
N VAL A 100 -2.60 -5.10 17.09
CA VAL A 100 -2.90 -6.36 17.77
C VAL A 100 -2.61 -6.27 19.27
N ALA A 101 -1.51 -5.62 19.66
CA ALA A 101 -1.17 -5.39 21.05
C ALA A 101 -2.20 -4.48 21.74
N LEU A 102 -2.68 -3.45 21.04
CA LEU A 102 -3.74 -2.56 21.51
C LEU A 102 -5.05 -3.32 21.74
N LEU A 103 -5.47 -4.17 20.79
CA LEU A 103 -6.63 -5.05 20.95
C LEU A 103 -6.50 -5.99 22.15
N GLY A 104 -5.31 -6.50 22.40
CA GLY A 104 -5.01 -7.30 23.60
C GLY A 104 -5.15 -6.48 24.89
N ALA A 105 -4.69 -5.23 24.86
CA ALA A 105 -4.75 -4.33 26.02
C ALA A 105 -6.19 -3.90 26.39
N THR A 106 -7.11 -3.84 25.42
CA THR A 106 -8.53 -3.52 25.70
C THR A 106 -9.23 -4.59 26.55
N LYS A 107 -8.72 -5.82 26.54
CA LYS A 107 -9.22 -6.93 27.37
C LYS A 107 -8.67 -6.93 28.81
N SER A 108 -7.73 -6.04 29.10
CA SER A 108 -7.11 -5.85 30.40
C SER A 108 -7.20 -4.37 30.81
N THR A 109 -6.37 -3.92 31.74
CA THR A 109 -6.35 -2.50 32.13
C THR A 109 -5.67 -1.65 31.08
N ILE A 110 -6.41 -0.72 30.46
CA ILE A 110 -5.86 0.25 29.52
C ILE A 110 -4.95 1.23 30.27
N LYS A 111 -3.66 1.18 29.98
CA LYS A 111 -2.69 2.14 30.52
C LYS A 111 -2.62 3.39 29.61
N PRO A 112 -2.36 4.60 30.14
CA PRO A 112 -2.24 5.84 29.37
C PRO A 112 -1.23 5.76 28.21
N PHE A 113 -0.21 4.92 28.33
CA PHE A 113 0.81 4.64 27.31
C PHE A 113 0.19 4.22 25.96
N TRP A 114 -0.89 3.46 25.95
CA TRP A 114 -1.56 3.01 24.74
C TRP A 114 -2.17 4.16 23.94
N GLY A 115 -2.65 5.20 24.64
CA GLY A 115 -3.17 6.41 24.00
C GLY A 115 -2.09 7.17 23.24
N VAL A 116 -0.89 7.28 23.81
CA VAL A 116 0.25 7.93 23.14
C VAL A 116 0.63 7.19 21.86
N GLY A 117 0.70 5.85 21.91
CA GLY A 117 1.00 5.03 20.72
C GLY A 117 -0.06 5.18 19.63
N ALA A 118 -1.35 5.22 20.00
CA ALA A 118 -2.43 5.43 19.03
C ALA A 118 -2.35 6.81 18.35
N VAL A 119 -2.05 7.88 19.11
CA VAL A 119 -1.84 9.22 18.56
C VAL A 119 -0.63 9.26 17.62
N MET A 120 0.48 8.63 17.98
CA MET A 120 1.66 8.54 17.11
C MET A 120 1.32 7.83 15.79
N LEU A 121 0.63 6.69 15.85
CA LEU A 121 0.20 5.98 14.65
C LEU A 121 -0.71 6.84 13.77
N PHE A 122 -1.67 7.53 14.38
CA PHE A 122 -2.56 8.46 13.68
C PHE A 122 -1.79 9.59 13.01
N MET A 123 -0.81 10.19 13.68
CA MET A 123 0.02 11.25 13.10
C MET A 123 0.86 10.75 11.92
N ILE A 124 1.41 9.53 12.01
CA ILE A 124 2.16 8.90 10.90
C ILE A 124 1.23 8.69 9.70
N THR A 125 0.03 8.15 9.93
CA THR A 125 -0.95 7.90 8.88
C THR A 125 -1.39 9.21 8.20
N MET A 126 -1.72 10.22 8.99
CA MET A 126 -2.10 11.54 8.47
C MET A 126 -0.95 12.21 7.71
N GLY A 127 0.29 12.09 8.22
CA GLY A 127 1.48 12.58 7.53
C GLY A 127 1.71 11.88 6.19
N ALA A 128 1.55 10.56 6.14
CA ALA A 128 1.63 9.79 4.91
C ALA A 128 0.57 10.25 3.89
N LEU A 129 -0.69 10.36 4.30
CA LEU A 129 -1.79 10.84 3.42
C LEU A 129 -1.54 12.26 2.92
N ALA A 130 -1.07 13.17 3.78
CA ALA A 130 -0.73 14.53 3.40
C ALA A 130 0.42 14.57 2.37
N PHE A 131 1.44 13.73 2.57
CA PHE A 131 2.55 13.61 1.63
C PHE A 131 2.06 13.14 0.25
N VAL A 132 1.17 12.13 0.21
CA VAL A 132 0.51 11.67 -1.01
C VAL A 132 -0.19 12.81 -1.72
N ALA A 133 -1.06 13.50 -1.00
CA ALA A 133 -1.87 14.60 -1.56
C ALA A 133 -0.97 15.68 -2.18
N VAL A 134 0.17 15.97 -1.55
CA VAL A 134 1.16 16.94 -2.08
C VAL A 134 1.83 16.40 -3.34
N VAL A 135 2.24 15.13 -3.36
CA VAL A 135 2.89 14.52 -4.53
C VAL A 135 1.94 14.48 -5.71
N LEU A 136 0.68 14.03 -5.52
CA LEU A 136 -0.32 13.96 -6.58
C LEU A 136 -0.68 15.35 -7.12
N ARG A 137 -0.82 16.35 -6.25
CA ARG A 137 -1.03 17.74 -6.70
C ARG A 137 0.13 18.27 -7.55
N ARG A 138 1.37 17.90 -7.23
CA ARG A 138 2.54 18.28 -8.04
C ARG A 138 2.62 17.55 -9.38
N SER A 139 2.01 16.37 -9.47
CA SER A 139 1.90 15.61 -10.72
C SER A 139 0.83 16.13 -11.68
N GLY A 140 0.13 17.22 -11.32
CA GLY A 140 -0.85 17.88 -12.19
C GLY A 140 -2.24 17.22 -12.17
N GLU A 141 -2.48 16.26 -11.29
CA GLU A 141 -3.81 15.65 -11.15
C GLU A 141 -4.77 16.56 -10.42
N SER A 142 -6.01 16.61 -10.93
CA SER A 142 -7.09 17.37 -10.29
C SER A 142 -7.46 16.77 -8.93
N SER A 143 -7.92 17.61 -8.02
CA SER A 143 -8.41 17.14 -6.70
C SER A 143 -9.59 16.16 -6.80
N SER A 144 -10.36 16.19 -7.89
CA SER A 144 -11.41 15.21 -8.20
C SER A 144 -10.85 13.83 -8.54
N ASP A 145 -9.75 13.77 -9.30
CA ASP A 145 -9.11 12.51 -9.69
C ASP A 145 -8.42 11.85 -8.49
N ILE A 146 -7.85 12.67 -7.60
CA ILE A 146 -7.28 12.20 -6.33
C ILE A 146 -8.38 11.60 -5.45
N ALA A 147 -9.52 12.27 -5.31
CA ALA A 147 -10.63 11.77 -4.51
C ALA A 147 -11.22 10.47 -5.09
N ALA A 148 -11.38 10.38 -6.41
CA ALA A 148 -11.84 9.17 -7.07
C ALA A 148 -10.88 8.00 -6.87
N THR A 149 -9.57 8.24 -6.99
CA THR A 149 -8.53 7.21 -6.78
C THR A 149 -8.50 6.70 -5.34
N LEU A 150 -8.69 7.60 -4.36
CA LEU A 150 -8.73 7.23 -2.94
C LEU A 150 -10.04 6.59 -2.52
N ALA A 151 -11.15 6.91 -3.19
CA ALA A 151 -12.46 6.33 -2.92
C ALA A 151 -12.67 4.95 -3.57
N GLY A 152 -11.72 4.47 -4.37
CA GLY A 152 -11.81 3.16 -5.02
C GLY A 152 -12.85 3.13 -6.15
N GLY A 153 -13.00 4.26 -6.88
CA GLY A 153 -13.95 4.43 -7.97
C GLY A 153 -13.82 3.43 -9.08
#